data_2210b4630d3a93246d4686e805b5bbdd
#
_entry.id   2210b4630d3a93246d4686e805b5bbdd
#
_cell.length_a   1.000
_cell.length_b   1.000
_cell.length_c   1.000
_cell.angle_alpha   90.00
_cell.angle_beta   90.00
_cell.angle_gamma   90.00
#
_symmetry.space_group_name_H-M   'P 1'
#
loop_
_entity.id
_entity.type
_entity.pdbx_description
1 polymer ?
#
loop_
_entity_poly.entity_id
_entity_poly.type
_entity_poly.pdbx_seq_one_letter_code
_entity_poly.pdbx_strand_id
1 'polypeptide(L)'
;MSRIHIVGASGSGTSSLGASLAKRLACPHVDADTLFWLPTDPPFVEQRPREARQALLVQALPADGRWIFSGSATGWAGPVEPLFDLIVFLTLDPSTRMERLRRREIERYGGRIAGTGDMAAVSAAFLKWAEAYDMAGPEQRSRVTHEQWLAAQAAPGLRLDSSGPVQDLVDAVLSRCRAIGVV
;
A
#
# COMPACT_ATOMS: atom_id res chain seq x y z
N MET A 1 -0.14 -10.46 19.30
CA MET A 1 -0.74 -10.60 17.96
C MET A 1 -0.05 -9.60 17.06
N SER A 2 0.05 -9.83 15.75
CA SER A 2 0.80 -8.93 14.86
C SER A 2 -0.08 -8.54 13.67
N ARG A 3 -0.86 -7.47 13.84
CA ARG A 3 -1.74 -6.90 12.81
C ARG A 3 -1.13 -5.59 12.32
N ILE A 4 -0.35 -5.70 11.26
CA ILE A 4 0.51 -4.63 10.79
C ILE A 4 -0.03 -4.08 9.48
N HIS A 5 -0.28 -2.78 9.44
CA HIS A 5 -0.62 -2.08 8.20
C HIS A 5 0.60 -1.32 7.65
N ILE A 6 0.87 -1.50 6.36
CA ILE A 6 1.99 -0.86 5.65
C ILE A 6 1.41 0.06 4.58
N VAL A 7 1.60 1.34 4.73
CA VAL A 7 1.05 2.37 3.85
C VAL A 7 2.14 3.28 3.31
N GLY A 8 1.90 3.91 2.17
CA GLY A 8 2.80 4.84 1.53
C GLY A 8 2.33 5.24 0.13
N ALA A 9 3.11 6.08 -0.54
CA ALA A 9 2.85 6.45 -1.92
C ALA A 9 2.95 5.24 -2.86
N SER A 10 2.28 5.28 -4.01
CA SER A 10 2.51 4.30 -5.08
C SER A 10 3.99 4.26 -5.45
N GLY A 11 4.57 3.07 -5.56
CA GLY A 11 5.99 2.88 -5.85
C GLY A 11 6.92 2.91 -4.63
N SER A 12 6.43 3.18 -3.41
CA SER A 12 7.27 3.15 -2.20
C SER A 12 7.60 1.75 -1.68
N GLY A 13 7.06 0.67 -2.26
CA GLY A 13 7.43 -0.69 -1.91
C GLY A 13 6.57 -1.34 -0.81
N THR A 14 5.37 -0.82 -0.52
CA THR A 14 4.45 -1.36 0.50
C THR A 14 4.18 -2.85 0.31
N SER A 15 3.84 -3.28 -0.91
CA SER A 15 3.56 -4.69 -1.23
C SER A 15 4.78 -5.59 -1.06
N SER A 16 5.98 -5.11 -1.46
CA SER A 16 7.22 -5.86 -1.32
C SER A 16 7.61 -6.07 0.15
N LEU A 17 7.50 -5.01 0.96
CA LEU A 17 7.71 -5.13 2.41
C LEU A 17 6.65 -6.03 3.03
N GLY A 18 5.37 -5.87 2.64
CA GLY A 18 4.26 -6.67 3.14
C GLY A 18 4.48 -8.17 2.92
N ALA A 19 4.82 -8.56 1.69
CA ALA A 19 5.10 -9.96 1.35
C ALA A 19 6.31 -10.52 2.11
N SER A 20 7.40 -9.74 2.21
CA SER A 20 8.62 -10.16 2.92
C SER A 20 8.38 -10.31 4.42
N LEU A 21 7.66 -9.39 5.03
CA LEU A 21 7.34 -9.41 6.45
C LEU A 21 6.38 -10.56 6.78
N ALA A 22 5.36 -10.78 5.97
CA ALA A 22 4.41 -11.89 6.15
C ALA A 22 5.10 -13.25 6.05
N LYS A 23 6.02 -13.42 5.10
CA LYS A 23 6.87 -14.62 5.00
C LYS A 23 7.71 -14.81 6.28
N ARG A 24 8.31 -13.74 6.79
CA ARG A 24 9.16 -13.77 7.99
C ARG A 24 8.39 -14.09 9.27
N LEU A 25 7.13 -13.64 9.35
CA LEU A 25 6.23 -13.86 10.51
C LEU A 25 5.32 -15.10 10.34
N ALA A 26 5.40 -15.79 9.21
CA ALA A 26 4.55 -16.93 8.86
C ALA A 26 3.04 -16.60 9.07
N CYS A 27 2.59 -15.47 8.48
CA CYS A 27 1.21 -15.03 8.57
C CYS A 27 0.68 -14.57 7.20
N PRO A 28 -0.66 -14.46 7.02
CA PRO A 28 -1.24 -13.96 5.78
C PRO A 28 -0.77 -12.54 5.41
N HIS A 29 -0.64 -12.29 4.12
CA HIS A 29 -0.45 -10.97 3.53
C HIS A 29 -1.65 -10.64 2.64
N VAL A 30 -2.25 -9.49 2.87
CA VAL A 30 -3.33 -8.93 2.05
C VAL A 30 -2.85 -7.62 1.44
N ASP A 31 -2.88 -7.53 0.11
CA ASP A 31 -2.60 -6.28 -0.60
C ASP A 31 -3.91 -5.54 -0.89
N ALA A 32 -3.97 -4.25 -0.56
CA ALA A 32 -5.16 -3.42 -0.75
C ALA A 32 -5.64 -3.42 -2.21
N ASP A 33 -4.73 -3.49 -3.18
CA ASP A 33 -5.08 -3.50 -4.59
C ASP A 33 -5.88 -4.76 -4.99
N THR A 34 -5.66 -5.90 -4.33
CA THR A 34 -6.44 -7.13 -4.58
C THR A 34 -7.90 -7.02 -4.15
N LEU A 35 -8.17 -6.18 -3.18
CA LEU A 35 -9.51 -5.89 -2.68
C LEU A 35 -10.15 -4.72 -3.43
N PHE A 36 -9.35 -3.75 -3.85
CA PHE A 36 -9.81 -2.52 -4.47
C PHE A 36 -10.27 -2.73 -5.92
N TRP A 37 -9.53 -3.51 -6.69
CA TRP A 37 -9.78 -3.72 -8.11
C TRP A 37 -10.53 -5.02 -8.37
N LEU A 38 -11.36 -5.02 -9.41
CA LEU A 38 -11.91 -6.24 -9.97
C LEU A 38 -10.85 -6.96 -10.82
N PRO A 39 -10.90 -8.31 -10.89
CA PRO A 39 -9.95 -9.09 -11.69
C PRO A 39 -10.32 -9.02 -13.18
N THR A 40 -9.96 -7.92 -13.83
CA THR A 40 -10.20 -7.65 -15.25
C THR A 40 -8.95 -7.86 -16.09
N ASP A 41 -9.11 -7.99 -17.40
CA ASP A 41 -8.05 -7.88 -18.40
C ASP A 41 -8.36 -6.73 -19.37
N PRO A 42 -7.57 -5.64 -19.35
CA PRO A 42 -6.39 -5.39 -18.54
C PRO A 42 -6.72 -5.22 -17.04
N PRO A 43 -5.74 -5.48 -16.15
CA PRO A 43 -5.94 -5.31 -14.71
C PRO A 43 -5.95 -3.82 -14.31
N PHE A 44 -6.53 -3.52 -13.15
CA PHE A 44 -6.55 -2.18 -12.53
C PHE A 44 -7.34 -1.11 -13.30
N VAL A 45 -8.38 -1.50 -14.02
CA VAL A 45 -9.26 -0.59 -14.77
C VAL A 45 -10.64 -0.42 -14.13
N GLU A 46 -11.11 -1.41 -13.39
CA GLU A 46 -12.44 -1.39 -12.79
C GLU A 46 -12.35 -1.53 -11.26
N GLN A 47 -12.94 -0.55 -10.56
CA GLN A 47 -12.95 -0.54 -9.09
C GLN A 47 -14.09 -1.39 -8.55
N ARG A 48 -13.80 -2.19 -7.54
CA ARG A 48 -14.84 -2.88 -6.77
C ARG A 48 -15.68 -1.86 -5.99
N PRO A 49 -17.00 -2.01 -5.87
CA PRO A 49 -17.84 -1.16 -5.00
C PRO A 49 -17.32 -1.11 -3.56
N ARG A 50 -17.48 0.05 -2.91
CA ARG A 50 -16.91 0.31 -1.57
C ARG A 50 -17.37 -0.71 -0.53
N GLU A 51 -18.66 -1.04 -0.51
CA GLU A 51 -19.25 -2.00 0.42
C GLU A 51 -18.66 -3.39 0.23
N ALA A 52 -18.49 -3.81 -1.02
CA ALA A 52 -17.88 -5.11 -1.35
C ALA A 52 -16.39 -5.15 -0.96
N ARG A 53 -15.64 -4.04 -1.13
CA ARG A 53 -14.26 -3.93 -0.63
C ARG A 53 -14.19 -4.09 0.87
N GLN A 54 -15.09 -3.41 1.61
CA GLN A 54 -15.12 -3.47 3.08
C GLN A 54 -15.50 -4.86 3.58
N ALA A 55 -16.46 -5.53 2.97
CA ALA A 55 -16.84 -6.89 3.32
C ALA A 55 -15.67 -7.87 3.12
N LEU A 56 -14.97 -7.79 1.99
CA LEU A 56 -13.78 -8.60 1.73
C LEU A 56 -12.64 -8.29 2.70
N LEU A 57 -12.45 -7.02 3.03
CA LEU A 57 -11.40 -6.59 3.96
C LEU A 57 -11.62 -7.19 5.36
N VAL A 58 -12.83 -7.11 5.89
CA VAL A 58 -13.18 -7.69 7.20
C VAL A 58 -12.99 -9.21 7.20
N GLN A 59 -13.37 -9.88 6.10
CA GLN A 59 -13.17 -11.32 5.95
C GLN A 59 -11.68 -11.70 5.88
N ALA A 60 -10.86 -10.90 5.19
CA ALA A 60 -9.45 -11.17 4.99
C ALA A 60 -8.58 -10.84 6.22
N LEU A 61 -9.05 -9.93 7.08
CA LEU A 61 -8.31 -9.40 8.24
C LEU A 61 -9.09 -9.65 9.55
N PRO A 62 -9.20 -10.91 10.01
CA PRO A 62 -9.97 -11.24 11.21
C PRO A 62 -9.35 -10.61 12.47
N ALA A 63 -10.21 -10.21 13.42
CA ALA A 63 -9.81 -9.51 14.64
C ALA A 63 -8.93 -10.36 15.58
N ASP A 64 -9.10 -11.68 15.54
CA ASP A 64 -8.32 -12.66 16.32
C ASP A 64 -7.09 -13.21 15.59
N GLY A 65 -6.86 -12.74 14.35
CA GLY A 65 -5.78 -13.19 13.48
C GLY A 65 -4.48 -12.41 13.64
N ARG A 66 -3.44 -12.95 12.99
CA ARG A 66 -2.19 -12.23 12.65
C ARG A 66 -2.17 -12.02 11.14
N TRP A 67 -1.83 -10.82 10.70
CA TRP A 67 -1.80 -10.51 9.29
C TRP A 67 -0.97 -9.26 8.99
N ILE A 68 -0.54 -9.17 7.75
CA ILE A 68 0.06 -7.97 7.16
C ILE A 68 -0.89 -7.43 6.10
N PHE A 69 -1.25 -6.17 6.22
CA PHE A 69 -2.06 -5.46 5.24
C PHE A 69 -1.22 -4.36 4.59
N SER A 70 -1.06 -4.39 3.28
CA SER A 70 -0.25 -3.41 2.54
C SER A 70 -1.06 -2.60 1.53
N GLY A 71 -0.59 -1.40 1.24
CA GLY A 71 -1.22 -0.48 0.31
C GLY A 71 -2.12 0.56 0.99
N SER A 72 -2.55 1.57 0.24
CA SER A 72 -3.40 2.64 0.78
C SER A 72 -4.86 2.23 0.82
N ALA A 73 -5.42 2.22 2.02
CA ALA A 73 -6.82 1.96 2.26
C ALA A 73 -7.53 3.13 2.97
N THR A 74 -6.92 4.31 2.94
CA THR A 74 -7.48 5.55 3.50
C THR A 74 -8.89 5.81 2.96
N GLY A 75 -9.81 6.09 3.87
CA GLY A 75 -11.22 6.37 3.54
C GLY A 75 -12.12 5.15 3.33
N TRP A 76 -11.57 3.90 3.32
CA TRP A 76 -12.42 2.70 3.21
C TRP A 76 -12.04 1.56 4.17
N ALA A 77 -10.90 1.64 4.86
CA ALA A 77 -10.48 0.62 5.82
C ALA A 77 -11.06 0.79 7.23
N GLY A 78 -11.93 1.77 7.46
CA GLY A 78 -12.50 2.09 8.78
C GLY A 78 -12.90 0.89 9.63
N PRO A 79 -13.55 -0.16 9.11
CA PRO A 79 -13.91 -1.34 9.89
C PRO A 79 -12.74 -2.10 10.54
N VAL A 80 -11.51 -2.01 9.99
CA VAL A 80 -10.32 -2.72 10.49
C VAL A 80 -9.26 -1.80 11.10
N GLU A 81 -9.38 -0.49 10.93
CA GLU A 81 -8.42 0.47 11.50
C GLU A 81 -8.22 0.33 13.02
N PRO A 82 -9.26 0.08 13.84
CA PRO A 82 -9.08 -0.14 15.28
C PRO A 82 -8.32 -1.42 15.63
N LEU A 83 -8.12 -2.32 14.67
CA LEU A 83 -7.42 -3.58 14.88
C LEU A 83 -5.91 -3.46 14.68
N PHE A 84 -5.39 -2.38 14.10
CA PHE A 84 -3.96 -2.23 13.83
C PHE A 84 -3.15 -2.20 15.12
N ASP A 85 -2.13 -3.06 15.21
CA ASP A 85 -1.16 -3.08 16.31
C ASP A 85 0.07 -2.19 15.99
N LEU A 86 0.34 -1.98 14.68
CA LEU A 86 1.40 -1.11 14.17
C LEU A 86 1.06 -0.62 12.78
N ILE A 87 1.33 0.66 12.52
CA ILE A 87 1.27 1.24 11.17
C ILE A 87 2.68 1.61 10.73
N VAL A 88 3.09 1.07 9.57
CA VAL A 88 4.38 1.39 8.93
C VAL A 88 4.12 2.32 7.77
N PHE A 89 4.66 3.53 7.81
CA PHE A 89 4.58 4.51 6.73
C PHE A 89 5.90 4.55 5.96
N LEU A 90 5.85 4.13 4.70
CA LEU A 90 7.00 4.17 3.81
C LEU A 90 7.09 5.50 3.07
N THR A 91 8.26 6.11 3.15
CA THR A 91 8.66 7.24 2.32
C THR A 91 9.70 6.80 1.31
N LEU A 92 9.75 7.48 0.17
CA LEU A 92 10.76 7.28 -0.87
C LEU A 92 10.88 8.56 -1.68
N ASP A 93 12.10 8.87 -2.09
CA ASP A 93 12.37 9.97 -3.00
C ASP A 93 11.44 9.94 -4.23
N PRO A 94 10.80 11.07 -4.59
CA PRO A 94 9.83 11.11 -5.69
C PRO A 94 10.38 10.63 -7.03
N SER A 95 11.63 10.96 -7.37
CA SER A 95 12.24 10.55 -8.64
C SER A 95 12.42 9.04 -8.71
N THR A 96 12.95 8.44 -7.65
CA THR A 96 13.13 6.98 -7.51
C THR A 96 11.79 6.25 -7.55
N ARG A 97 10.79 6.80 -6.89
CA ARG A 97 9.42 6.26 -6.87
C ARG A 97 8.82 6.24 -8.28
N MET A 98 8.94 7.35 -9.02
CA MET A 98 8.42 7.46 -10.38
C MET A 98 9.17 6.57 -11.38
N GLU A 99 10.47 6.39 -11.21
CA GLU A 99 11.25 5.43 -12.02
C GLU A 99 10.74 3.99 -11.81
N ARG A 100 10.54 3.58 -10.54
CA ARG A 100 9.96 2.27 -10.21
C ARG A 100 8.58 2.08 -10.84
N LEU A 101 7.74 3.11 -10.82
CA LEU A 101 6.40 3.06 -11.40
C LEU A 101 6.44 2.92 -12.91
N ARG A 102 7.26 3.73 -13.62
CA ARG A 102 7.38 3.63 -15.09
C ARG A 102 7.86 2.24 -15.51
N ARG A 103 8.86 1.69 -14.83
CA ARG A 103 9.33 0.33 -15.10
C ARG A 103 8.21 -0.70 -14.87
N ARG A 104 7.48 -0.62 -13.76
CA ARG A 104 6.36 -1.51 -13.45
C ARG A 104 5.24 -1.44 -14.49
N GLU A 105 4.91 -0.25 -15.00
CA GLU A 105 3.91 -0.08 -16.06
C GLU A 105 4.36 -0.76 -17.36
N ILE A 106 5.63 -0.64 -17.74
CA ILE A 106 6.21 -1.33 -18.89
C ILE A 106 6.17 -2.86 -18.70
N GLU A 107 6.59 -3.35 -17.55
CA GLU A 107 6.59 -4.78 -17.20
C GLU A 107 5.17 -5.37 -17.23
N ARG A 108 4.17 -4.60 -16.78
CA ARG A 108 2.78 -5.04 -16.64
C ARG A 108 2.04 -5.05 -17.97
N TYR A 109 2.19 -4.01 -18.76
CA TYR A 109 1.36 -3.78 -19.93
C TYR A 109 2.11 -3.90 -21.26
N GLY A 110 3.45 -3.87 -21.26
CA GLY A 110 4.27 -4.00 -22.47
C GLY A 110 3.88 -3.02 -23.57
N GLY A 111 3.62 -3.54 -24.76
CA GLY A 111 3.23 -2.74 -25.93
C GLY A 111 1.87 -2.04 -25.79
N ARG A 112 1.01 -2.43 -24.84
CA ARG A 112 -0.32 -1.82 -24.65
C ARG A 112 -0.27 -0.37 -24.14
N ILE A 113 0.88 0.07 -23.58
CA ILE A 113 1.07 1.48 -23.17
C ILE A 113 1.86 2.31 -24.20
N ALA A 114 2.29 1.72 -25.32
CA ALA A 114 3.05 2.40 -26.35
C ALA A 114 2.13 2.96 -27.44
N GLY A 115 2.42 4.17 -27.91
CA GLY A 115 1.71 4.79 -29.04
C GLY A 115 0.19 4.88 -28.84
N THR A 116 -0.55 4.16 -29.67
CA THR A 116 -2.03 4.08 -29.64
C THR A 116 -2.55 2.86 -28.87
N GLY A 117 -1.73 2.24 -28.04
CA GLY A 117 -2.12 1.09 -27.21
C GLY A 117 -3.30 1.42 -26.30
N ASP A 118 -4.13 0.42 -26.04
CA ASP A 118 -5.39 0.56 -25.28
C ASP A 118 -5.20 1.00 -23.84
N MET A 119 -4.01 0.77 -23.26
CA MET A 119 -3.63 1.20 -21.90
C MET A 119 -2.79 2.49 -21.87
N ALA A 120 -2.45 3.09 -23.02
CA ALA A 120 -1.59 4.27 -23.07
C ALA A 120 -2.13 5.44 -22.26
N ALA A 121 -3.40 5.79 -22.45
CA ALA A 121 -4.05 6.89 -21.74
C ALA A 121 -4.21 6.59 -20.24
N VAL A 122 -4.56 5.35 -19.87
CA VAL A 122 -4.76 4.92 -18.49
C VAL A 122 -3.45 4.96 -17.72
N SER A 123 -2.38 4.40 -18.30
CA SER A 123 -1.05 4.41 -17.68
C SER A 123 -0.49 5.84 -17.54
N ALA A 124 -0.65 6.68 -18.55
CA ALA A 124 -0.23 8.08 -18.50
C ALA A 124 -0.97 8.86 -17.39
N ALA A 125 -2.30 8.67 -17.28
CA ALA A 125 -3.10 9.28 -16.21
C ALA A 125 -2.68 8.81 -14.83
N PHE A 126 -2.43 7.52 -14.67
CA PHE A 126 -1.92 6.95 -13.41
C PHE A 126 -0.56 7.53 -13.03
N LEU A 127 0.39 7.60 -13.95
CA LEU A 127 1.72 8.15 -13.67
C LEU A 127 1.64 9.64 -13.28
N LYS A 128 0.84 10.44 -14.00
CA LYS A 128 0.59 11.84 -13.66
C LYS A 128 -0.01 12.00 -12.26
N TRP A 129 -1.02 11.19 -11.93
CA TRP A 129 -1.63 11.19 -10.61
C TRP A 129 -0.64 10.77 -9.51
N ALA A 130 0.21 9.78 -9.75
CA ALA A 130 1.21 9.32 -8.80
C ALA A 130 2.35 10.35 -8.59
N GLU A 131 2.73 11.09 -9.64
CA GLU A 131 3.74 12.15 -9.58
C GLU A 131 3.29 13.31 -8.71
N ALA A 132 2.00 13.65 -8.73
CA ALA A 132 1.43 14.73 -7.93
C ALA A 132 1.37 14.44 -6.42
N TYR A 133 1.65 13.22 -5.97
CA TYR A 133 1.45 12.77 -4.59
C TYR A 133 2.04 13.71 -3.52
N ASP A 134 3.23 14.23 -3.73
CA ASP A 134 3.94 15.05 -2.73
C ASP A 134 3.43 16.49 -2.69
N MET A 135 2.80 16.98 -3.77
CA MET A 135 2.35 18.37 -3.94
C MET A 135 0.82 18.53 -3.93
N ALA A 136 0.06 17.45 -4.14
CA ALA A 136 -1.39 17.52 -4.16
C ALA A 136 -1.96 17.74 -2.75
N GLY A 137 -3.12 18.37 -2.71
CA GLY A 137 -3.93 18.59 -1.50
C GLY A 137 -4.81 17.38 -1.15
N PRO A 138 -5.90 17.65 -0.40
CA PRO A 138 -6.81 16.60 0.07
C PRO A 138 -7.77 16.06 -1.02
N GLU A 139 -7.78 16.62 -2.20
CA GLU A 139 -8.66 16.25 -3.32
C GLU A 139 -8.33 14.87 -3.90
N GLN A 140 -7.13 14.37 -3.62
CA GLN A 140 -6.70 13.03 -4.00
C GLN A 140 -5.85 12.38 -2.92
N ARG A 141 -5.48 11.10 -3.11
CA ARG A 141 -4.48 10.46 -2.26
C ARG A 141 -3.12 11.16 -2.43
N SER A 142 -2.65 11.79 -1.37
CA SER A 142 -1.46 12.64 -1.33
C SER A 142 -0.69 12.41 -0.03
N ARG A 143 0.48 13.03 0.08
CA ARG A 143 1.22 13.06 1.34
C ARG A 143 0.37 13.69 2.44
N VAL A 144 -0.30 14.79 2.16
CA VAL A 144 -1.17 15.50 3.12
C VAL A 144 -2.28 14.58 3.64
N THR A 145 -2.98 13.87 2.75
CA THR A 145 -4.05 12.95 3.18
C THR A 145 -3.53 11.77 3.99
N HIS A 146 -2.35 11.23 3.65
CA HIS A 146 -1.73 10.18 4.45
C HIS A 146 -1.28 10.69 5.83
N GLU A 147 -0.69 11.88 5.92
CA GLU A 147 -0.27 12.47 7.21
C GLU A 147 -1.46 12.76 8.11
N GLN A 148 -2.54 13.31 7.56
CA GLN A 148 -3.78 13.56 8.31
C GLN A 148 -4.39 12.25 8.82
N TRP A 149 -4.44 11.22 7.96
CA TRP A 149 -4.94 9.91 8.35
C TRP A 149 -4.06 9.26 9.43
N LEU A 150 -2.73 9.31 9.29
CA LEU A 150 -1.78 8.79 10.28
C LEU A 150 -1.94 9.48 11.64
N ALA A 151 -2.12 10.79 11.65
CA ALA A 151 -2.31 11.57 12.88
C ALA A 151 -3.60 11.21 13.63
N ALA A 152 -4.60 10.69 12.93
CA ALA A 152 -5.86 10.25 13.51
C ALA A 152 -5.85 8.80 14.02
N GLN A 153 -4.78 8.04 13.77
CA GLN A 153 -4.70 6.63 14.16
C GLN A 153 -4.31 6.47 15.63
N ALA A 154 -4.97 5.52 16.31
CA ALA A 154 -4.62 5.13 17.69
C ALA A 154 -3.39 4.21 17.74
N ALA A 155 -3.16 3.42 16.70
CA ALA A 155 -2.04 2.50 16.62
C ALA A 155 -0.70 3.25 16.52
N PRO A 156 0.38 2.72 17.16
CA PRO A 156 1.70 3.32 17.04
C PRO A 156 2.20 3.31 15.59
N GLY A 157 2.83 4.42 15.18
CA GLY A 157 3.42 4.58 13.86
C GLY A 157 4.92 4.26 13.84
N LEU A 158 5.40 3.78 12.69
CA LEU A 158 6.81 3.67 12.34
C LEU A 158 7.01 4.25 10.94
N ARG A 159 7.93 5.22 10.81
CA ARG A 159 8.29 5.82 9.52
C ARG A 159 9.61 5.27 9.04
N LEU A 160 9.66 4.81 7.80
CA LEU A 160 10.87 4.25 7.20
C LEU A 160 11.07 4.81 5.80
N ASP A 161 12.31 5.17 5.51
CA ASP A 161 12.76 5.41 4.13
C ASP A 161 12.98 4.07 3.43
N SER A 162 12.39 3.88 2.25
CA SER A 162 12.43 2.63 1.49
C SER A 162 13.42 2.65 0.32
N SER A 163 14.44 3.48 0.41
CA SER A 163 15.53 3.54 -0.59
C SER A 163 16.47 2.33 -0.52
N GLY A 164 16.63 1.76 0.67
CA GLY A 164 17.50 0.62 0.94
C GLY A 164 16.88 -0.75 0.63
N PRO A 165 17.60 -1.83 0.95
CA PRO A 165 17.14 -3.20 0.80
C PRO A 165 15.87 -3.48 1.62
N VAL A 166 14.96 -4.27 1.08
CA VAL A 166 13.72 -4.65 1.78
C VAL A 166 14.00 -5.40 3.09
N GLN A 167 15.11 -6.12 3.17
CA GLN A 167 15.48 -6.86 4.38
C GLN A 167 15.74 -5.93 5.57
N ASP A 168 16.38 -4.79 5.35
CA ASP A 168 16.64 -3.79 6.38
C ASP A 168 15.32 -3.21 6.92
N LEU A 169 14.34 -3.00 6.03
CA LEU A 169 13.00 -2.58 6.43
C LEU A 169 12.29 -3.65 7.26
N VAL A 170 12.40 -4.93 6.87
CA VAL A 170 11.85 -6.06 7.65
C VAL A 170 12.44 -6.07 9.05
N ASP A 171 13.76 -5.95 9.17
CA ASP A 171 14.46 -5.99 10.45
C ASP A 171 14.08 -4.79 11.34
N ALA A 172 13.93 -3.60 10.77
CA ALA A 172 13.46 -2.41 11.46
C ALA A 172 12.02 -2.57 11.99
N VAL A 173 11.10 -3.12 11.16
CA VAL A 173 9.73 -3.40 11.60
C VAL A 173 9.70 -4.42 12.72
N LEU A 174 10.45 -5.53 12.60
CA LEU A 174 10.51 -6.57 13.64
C LEU A 174 11.11 -6.03 14.94
N SER A 175 12.13 -5.18 14.87
CA SER A 175 12.69 -4.50 16.03
C SER A 175 11.64 -3.63 16.72
N ARG A 176 10.88 -2.86 15.97
CA ARG A 176 9.78 -2.05 16.49
C ARG A 176 8.69 -2.90 17.12
N CYS A 177 8.27 -3.99 16.47
CA CYS A 177 7.27 -4.92 17.01
C CYS A 177 7.68 -5.49 18.35
N ARG A 178 8.94 -5.92 18.51
CA ARG A 178 9.48 -6.39 19.80
C ARG A 178 9.44 -5.29 20.86
N ALA A 179 9.84 -4.08 20.50
CA ALA A 179 9.87 -2.95 21.44
C ALA A 179 8.49 -2.57 21.99
N ILE A 180 7.43 -2.83 21.24
CA ILE A 180 6.04 -2.54 21.66
C ILE A 180 5.24 -3.78 22.06
N GLY A 181 5.89 -4.95 22.15
CA GLY A 181 5.25 -6.20 22.61
C GLY A 181 4.23 -6.81 21.62
N VAL A 182 4.37 -6.55 20.31
CA VAL A 182 3.46 -7.05 19.26
C VAL A 182 3.90 -8.42 18.73
N VAL A 183 5.18 -8.77 18.79
CA VAL A 183 5.77 -10.08 18.44
C VAL A 183 6.68 -10.58 19.52
#